data_608f23151ca1dff4e1cf956210a7fc19
#
_entry.id   608f23151ca1dff4e1cf956210a7fc19
#
_cell.length_a   1.000
_cell.length_b   1.000
_cell.length_c   1.000
_cell.angle_alpha   90.00
_cell.angle_beta   90.00
_cell.angle_gamma   90.00
#
_symmetry.space_group_name_H-M   'P 1'
#
loop_
_entity.id
_entity.type
_entity.pdbx_description
1 polymer ?
#
loop_
_entity_poly.entity_id
_entity_poly.type
_entity_poly.pdbx_seq_one_letter_code
_entity_poly.pdbx_strand_id
1 'polypeptide(L)'
;DWNIEERSVAALDSWGLGQFPLSYPMHLLSGGEKTRVFLAGMDIHNPSVILMDEPTNHLDSSGRQRLYDWVEKCHSTLLVVSHDRTLLNLLPEICELEKHQLTYYGGNYEFYKEQKTLMQEALQQRIEEKEKALRIARKVAREPAERRDKQNVRGEKANIKRGVPRIVLNALQGKSEKSTGKLNSVHQEKADRLTEERNQLRGSLSPTAALKTDFNGSSLHTGKTLITAKDINFGYHSAPNDSDSQSDNEPSENNLPEQLLWQTPVSFQLKSGDRLRIEGTNGSGKTTLLKIITGQLQPQTGTLTRADFSYVYLNQEYSIIDDRNSVLEQVYAFNNRNLPEHEIKIILNRYLFPASEWDKSCRKLSGGEKMRLAFCCLMISNNTPDMFILDEPTNNLDIQSIDIITATIRNYTGTVIAISHDNYFIREIGIEQRIVLS
;
A
#
# COMPACT_ATOMS: atom_id res chain seq x y z
N ASP A 1 -23.15 -0.96 42.08
CA ASP A 1 -21.76 -0.44 42.14
C ASP A 1 -21.87 1.05 42.45
N TRP A 2 -21.64 1.43 43.74
CA TRP A 2 -21.87 2.78 44.24
C TRP A 2 -20.92 3.84 43.64
N ASN A 3 -19.82 3.41 43.03
CA ASN A 3 -18.76 4.28 42.49
C ASN A 3 -18.71 4.24 40.97
N ILE A 4 -19.75 3.78 40.28
CA ILE A 4 -19.71 3.62 38.81
C ILE A 4 -19.55 4.97 38.10
N GLU A 5 -20.19 6.03 38.59
CA GLU A 5 -20.10 7.36 38.00
C GLU A 5 -18.68 7.94 38.15
N GLU A 6 -18.08 7.85 39.34
CA GLU A 6 -16.71 8.31 39.57
C GLU A 6 -15.69 7.55 38.70
N ARG A 7 -15.84 6.22 38.60
CA ARG A 7 -15.00 5.37 37.74
C ARG A 7 -15.18 5.72 36.27
N SER A 8 -16.40 6.01 35.83
CA SER A 8 -16.69 6.40 34.45
C SER A 8 -16.07 7.75 34.12
N VAL A 9 -16.17 8.74 35.03
CA VAL A 9 -15.53 10.06 34.84
C VAL A 9 -14.01 9.92 34.79
N ALA A 10 -13.42 9.17 35.72
CA ALA A 10 -11.96 8.92 35.75
C ALA A 10 -11.47 8.21 34.47
N ALA A 11 -12.20 7.19 34.00
CA ALA A 11 -11.90 6.48 32.78
C ALA A 11 -11.99 7.40 31.55
N LEU A 12 -13.05 8.19 31.42
CA LEU A 12 -13.18 9.14 30.30
C LEU A 12 -12.07 10.21 30.33
N ASP A 13 -11.70 10.69 31.51
CA ASP A 13 -10.60 11.66 31.65
C ASP A 13 -9.26 11.06 31.23
N SER A 14 -8.96 9.82 31.63
CA SER A 14 -7.74 9.10 31.20
C SER A 14 -7.62 8.97 29.68
N TRP A 15 -8.77 8.82 28.99
CA TRP A 15 -8.85 8.76 27.54
C TRP A 15 -8.98 10.14 26.85
N GLY A 16 -8.87 11.24 27.64
CA GLY A 16 -8.93 12.62 27.12
C GLY A 16 -10.32 13.03 26.66
N LEU A 17 -11.34 12.56 27.36
CA LEU A 17 -12.76 12.87 27.12
C LEU A 17 -13.40 13.57 28.30
N GLY A 18 -12.63 14.04 29.28
CA GLY A 18 -13.12 14.70 30.49
C GLY A 18 -13.94 15.98 30.25
N GLN A 19 -13.85 16.60 29.07
CA GLN A 19 -14.66 17.72 28.66
C GLN A 19 -16.13 17.35 28.39
N PHE A 20 -16.46 16.08 28.19
CA PHE A 20 -17.81 15.65 27.89
C PHE A 20 -18.53 15.16 29.18
N PRO A 21 -19.71 15.69 29.51
CA PRO A 21 -20.50 15.14 30.61
C PRO A 21 -21.00 13.72 30.26
N LEU A 22 -21.24 12.86 31.25
CA LEU A 22 -21.75 11.49 31.05
C LEU A 22 -23.07 11.43 30.24
N SER A 23 -23.87 12.50 30.27
CA SER A 23 -25.10 12.63 29.50
C SER A 23 -24.92 13.08 28.06
N TYR A 24 -23.65 13.30 27.60
CA TYR A 24 -23.38 13.76 26.24
C TYR A 24 -23.80 12.72 25.19
N PRO A 25 -24.58 13.10 24.17
CA PRO A 25 -25.10 12.14 23.20
C PRO A 25 -23.98 11.52 22.33
N MET A 26 -23.89 10.20 22.30
CA MET A 26 -22.88 9.45 21.53
C MET A 26 -22.86 9.77 20.03
N HIS A 27 -24.02 10.12 19.43
CA HIS A 27 -24.08 10.40 17.99
C HIS A 27 -23.38 11.71 17.60
N LEU A 28 -23.18 12.64 18.55
CA LEU A 28 -22.47 13.91 18.34
C LEU A 28 -20.95 13.76 18.44
N LEU A 29 -20.46 12.65 18.98
CA LEU A 29 -19.03 12.36 19.06
C LEU A 29 -18.46 12.00 17.68
N SER A 30 -17.25 12.45 17.40
CA SER A 30 -16.47 12.00 16.25
C SER A 30 -16.14 10.50 16.33
N GLY A 31 -15.72 9.91 15.20
CA GLY A 31 -15.32 8.49 15.16
C GLY A 31 -14.23 8.15 16.19
N GLY A 32 -13.21 9.00 16.29
CA GLY A 32 -12.12 8.80 17.25
C GLY A 32 -12.54 8.96 18.70
N GLU A 33 -13.44 9.89 19.01
CA GLU A 33 -14.00 10.05 20.35
C GLU A 33 -14.86 8.83 20.73
N LYS A 34 -15.69 8.33 19.81
CA LYS A 34 -16.46 7.08 20.02
C LYS A 34 -15.54 5.90 20.34
N THR A 35 -14.46 5.73 19.57
CA THR A 35 -13.48 4.67 19.83
C THR A 35 -12.88 4.82 21.24
N ARG A 36 -12.50 6.04 21.65
CA ARG A 36 -11.97 6.29 23.01
C ARG A 36 -12.99 6.02 24.11
N VAL A 37 -14.29 6.28 23.91
CA VAL A 37 -15.35 5.92 24.86
C VAL A 37 -15.44 4.40 25.02
N PHE A 38 -15.38 3.64 23.92
CA PHE A 38 -15.38 2.18 23.99
C PHE A 38 -14.15 1.64 24.73
N LEU A 39 -12.98 2.24 24.48
CA LEU A 39 -11.73 1.87 25.17
C LEU A 39 -11.80 2.19 26.68
N ALA A 40 -12.36 3.33 27.07
CA ALA A 40 -12.62 3.67 28.48
C ALA A 40 -13.52 2.66 29.18
N GLY A 41 -14.45 2.01 28.43
CA GLY A 41 -15.26 0.92 28.96
C GLY A 41 -14.45 -0.26 29.48
N MET A 42 -13.26 -0.54 28.95
CA MET A 42 -12.38 -1.60 29.43
C MET A 42 -11.85 -1.28 30.84
N ASP A 43 -11.50 -0.03 31.10
CA ASP A 43 -11.04 0.42 32.43
C ASP A 43 -12.18 0.34 33.48
N ILE A 44 -13.40 0.62 33.03
CA ILE A 44 -14.57 0.56 33.92
C ILE A 44 -14.91 -0.89 34.30
N HIS A 45 -14.89 -1.80 33.32
CA HIS A 45 -15.33 -3.19 33.51
C HIS A 45 -14.21 -4.13 33.95
N ASN A 46 -12.95 -3.79 33.68
CA ASN A 46 -11.74 -4.55 34.00
C ASN A 46 -11.89 -6.06 33.71
N PRO A 47 -12.17 -6.45 32.44
CA PRO A 47 -12.39 -7.84 32.07
C PRO A 47 -11.08 -8.62 32.09
N SER A 48 -11.14 -9.94 32.36
CA SER A 48 -9.96 -10.80 32.34
C SER A 48 -9.45 -11.14 30.93
N VAL A 49 -10.33 -11.06 29.91
CA VAL A 49 -10.00 -11.27 28.49
C VAL A 49 -10.59 -10.14 27.66
N ILE A 50 -9.78 -9.58 26.79
CA ILE A 50 -10.14 -8.45 25.94
C ILE A 50 -9.87 -8.84 24.49
N LEU A 51 -10.87 -8.64 23.64
CA LEU A 51 -10.78 -8.81 22.20
C LEU A 51 -10.88 -7.45 21.53
N MET A 52 -9.88 -7.09 20.73
CA MET A 52 -9.85 -5.84 19.99
C MET A 52 -9.71 -6.11 18.50
N ASP A 53 -10.56 -5.48 17.71
CA ASP A 53 -10.50 -5.51 16.25
C ASP A 53 -10.24 -4.12 15.73
N GLU A 54 -9.04 -3.92 15.14
CA GLU A 54 -8.55 -2.66 14.59
C GLU A 54 -8.76 -1.44 15.54
N PRO A 55 -8.30 -1.50 16.81
CA PRO A 55 -8.58 -0.47 17.80
C PRO A 55 -7.93 0.88 17.50
N THR A 56 -6.97 0.94 16.59
CA THR A 56 -6.28 2.17 16.16
C THR A 56 -7.03 2.96 15.09
N ASN A 57 -8.08 2.36 14.50
CA ASN A 57 -8.87 3.04 13.47
C ASN A 57 -9.56 4.29 14.04
N HIS A 58 -9.54 5.37 13.27
CA HIS A 58 -10.07 6.69 13.62
C HIS A 58 -9.37 7.40 14.77
N LEU A 59 -8.37 6.79 15.44
CA LEU A 59 -7.59 7.45 16.46
C LEU A 59 -6.52 8.36 15.82
N ASP A 60 -6.46 9.60 16.32
CA ASP A 60 -5.32 10.48 16.03
C ASP A 60 -4.07 10.06 16.82
N SER A 61 -2.94 10.74 16.58
CA SER A 61 -1.66 10.40 17.24
C SER A 61 -1.78 10.37 18.76
N SER A 62 -2.56 11.27 19.36
CA SER A 62 -2.74 11.34 20.82
C SER A 62 -3.57 10.17 21.35
N GLY A 63 -4.63 9.79 20.62
CA GLY A 63 -5.46 8.63 20.94
C GLY A 63 -4.71 7.31 20.80
N ARG A 64 -3.89 7.17 19.74
CA ARG A 64 -3.03 6.00 19.55
C ARG A 64 -2.00 5.88 20.67
N GLN A 65 -1.33 6.99 21.06
CA GLN A 65 -0.37 6.94 22.16
C GLN A 65 -0.99 6.48 23.47
N ARG A 66 -2.20 7.00 23.79
CA ARG A 66 -2.95 6.53 24.98
C ARG A 66 -3.28 5.03 24.93
N LEU A 67 -3.66 4.52 23.75
CA LEU A 67 -3.89 3.08 23.56
C LEU A 67 -2.61 2.27 23.78
N TYR A 68 -1.48 2.73 23.25
CA TYR A 68 -0.18 2.06 23.44
C TYR A 68 0.21 2.01 24.91
N ASP A 69 0.15 3.18 25.59
CA ASP A 69 0.46 3.27 27.02
C ASP A 69 -0.48 2.38 27.86
N TRP A 70 -1.72 2.23 27.44
CA TRP A 70 -2.71 1.38 28.09
C TRP A 70 -2.39 -0.12 27.88
N VAL A 71 -2.05 -0.52 26.66
CA VAL A 71 -1.68 -1.90 26.32
C VAL A 71 -0.44 -2.34 27.09
N GLU A 72 0.59 -1.49 27.22
CA GLU A 72 1.78 -1.78 27.99
C GLU A 72 1.51 -2.02 29.48
N LYS A 73 0.49 -1.38 30.04
CA LYS A 73 0.10 -1.51 31.46
C LYS A 73 -0.98 -2.57 31.68
N CYS A 74 -1.56 -3.13 30.63
CA CYS A 74 -2.65 -4.07 30.71
C CYS A 74 -2.17 -5.43 31.26
N HIS A 75 -2.86 -5.96 32.26
CA HIS A 75 -2.60 -7.29 32.84
C HIS A 75 -3.60 -8.37 32.37
N SER A 76 -4.62 -7.96 31.65
CA SER A 76 -5.62 -8.88 31.10
C SER A 76 -5.05 -9.63 29.90
N THR A 77 -5.64 -10.77 29.58
CA THR A 77 -5.32 -11.48 28.33
C THR A 77 -5.84 -10.65 27.14
N LEU A 78 -4.94 -10.23 26.24
CA LEU A 78 -5.29 -9.46 25.06
C LEU A 78 -5.23 -10.34 23.81
N LEU A 79 -6.28 -10.28 22.99
CA LEU A 79 -6.26 -10.73 21.61
C LEU A 79 -6.57 -9.53 20.72
N VAL A 80 -5.58 -9.09 19.95
CA VAL A 80 -5.66 -7.88 19.14
C VAL A 80 -5.51 -8.25 17.66
N VAL A 81 -6.47 -7.88 16.85
CA VAL A 81 -6.37 -7.88 15.38
C VAL A 81 -6.03 -6.46 14.95
N SER A 82 -4.89 -6.26 14.31
CA SER A 82 -4.48 -4.93 13.90
C SER A 82 -3.47 -4.97 12.75
N HIS A 83 -3.43 -3.90 11.98
CA HIS A 83 -2.41 -3.59 10.99
C HIS A 83 -1.45 -2.49 11.47
N ASP A 84 -1.65 -1.98 12.67
CA ASP A 84 -0.77 -0.99 13.30
C ASP A 84 0.49 -1.66 13.84
N ARG A 85 1.60 -1.43 13.12
CA ARG A 85 2.90 -2.04 13.42
C ARG A 85 3.46 -1.61 14.78
N THR A 86 3.13 -0.38 15.24
CA THR A 86 3.53 0.09 16.57
C THR A 86 2.82 -0.70 17.65
N LEU A 87 1.50 -0.86 17.52
CA LEU A 87 0.69 -1.65 18.46
C LEU A 87 1.14 -3.11 18.48
N LEU A 88 1.31 -3.73 17.30
CA LEU A 88 1.77 -5.12 17.20
C LEU A 88 3.16 -5.33 17.80
N ASN A 89 4.01 -4.30 17.81
CA ASN A 89 5.35 -4.40 18.38
C ASN A 89 5.36 -4.36 19.92
N LEU A 90 4.28 -3.93 20.56
CA LEU A 90 4.10 -3.97 22.01
C LEU A 90 3.68 -5.36 22.50
N LEU A 91 3.19 -6.22 21.60
CA LEU A 91 2.70 -7.55 21.95
C LEU A 91 3.83 -8.57 21.89
N PRO A 92 3.88 -9.52 22.86
CA PRO A 92 4.97 -10.50 22.96
C PRO A 92 4.92 -11.61 21.91
N GLU A 93 3.77 -11.83 21.27
CA GLU A 93 3.54 -12.90 20.32
C GLU A 93 2.70 -12.41 19.15
N ILE A 94 3.04 -12.88 17.95
CA ILE A 94 2.29 -12.61 16.72
C ILE A 94 1.71 -13.92 16.17
N CYS A 95 0.45 -13.86 15.79
CA CYS A 95 -0.23 -14.96 15.10
C CYS A 95 -0.64 -14.49 13.71
N GLU A 96 -0.08 -15.08 12.65
CA GLU A 96 -0.43 -14.80 11.27
C GLU A 96 -1.52 -15.75 10.77
N LEU A 97 -2.59 -15.20 10.24
CA LEU A 97 -3.64 -15.94 9.55
C LEU A 97 -3.49 -15.75 8.04
N GLU A 98 -2.98 -16.75 7.35
CA GLU A 98 -2.84 -16.76 5.89
C GLU A 98 -3.42 -18.05 5.30
N LYS A 99 -4.23 -17.95 4.24
CA LYS A 99 -4.80 -19.10 3.51
C LYS A 99 -5.41 -20.19 4.41
N HIS A 100 -6.17 -19.78 5.42
CA HIS A 100 -6.83 -20.64 6.43
C HIS A 100 -5.85 -21.39 7.36
N GLN A 101 -4.61 -20.94 7.44
CA GLN A 101 -3.61 -21.48 8.37
C GLN A 101 -3.20 -20.42 9.36
N LEU A 102 -3.03 -20.84 10.61
CA LEU A 102 -2.48 -20.01 11.69
C LEU A 102 -1.03 -20.38 11.91
N THR A 103 -0.15 -19.39 11.84
CA THR A 103 1.27 -19.53 12.13
C THR A 103 1.65 -18.67 13.32
N TYR A 104 2.26 -19.26 14.34
CA TYR A 104 2.67 -18.58 15.55
C TYR A 104 4.14 -18.17 15.47
N TYR A 105 4.42 -16.91 15.88
CA TYR A 105 5.76 -16.37 16.01
C TYR A 105 5.93 -15.93 17.47
N GLY A 106 6.91 -16.51 18.16
CA GLY A 106 7.19 -16.26 19.59
C GLY A 106 7.98 -14.97 19.84
N GLY A 107 7.54 -13.87 19.25
CA GLY A 107 8.16 -12.55 19.37
C GLY A 107 7.22 -11.46 18.85
N ASN A 108 7.65 -10.20 19.01
CA ASN A 108 6.90 -9.03 18.55
C ASN A 108 6.88 -8.88 17.01
N TYR A 109 6.32 -7.78 16.52
CA TYR A 109 6.21 -7.53 15.08
C TYR A 109 7.58 -7.46 14.37
N GLU A 110 8.60 -6.90 14.98
CA GLU A 110 9.95 -6.83 14.38
C GLU A 110 10.54 -8.24 14.21
N PHE A 111 10.41 -9.09 15.22
CA PHE A 111 10.82 -10.49 15.14
C PHE A 111 10.05 -11.24 14.04
N TYR A 112 8.73 -11.07 13.97
CA TYR A 112 7.90 -11.62 12.90
C TYR A 112 8.40 -11.20 11.52
N LYS A 113 8.64 -9.89 11.33
CA LYS A 113 9.12 -9.30 10.06
C LYS A 113 10.47 -9.90 9.65
N GLU A 114 11.39 -10.05 10.60
CA GLU A 114 12.69 -10.66 10.36
C GLU A 114 12.57 -12.13 9.93
N GLN A 115 11.80 -12.93 10.65
CA GLN A 115 11.55 -14.34 10.32
C GLN A 115 10.89 -14.49 8.94
N LYS A 116 9.91 -13.65 8.65
CA LYS A 116 9.22 -13.64 7.34
C LYS A 116 10.20 -13.30 6.22
N THR A 117 11.09 -12.33 6.43
CA THR A 117 12.12 -11.92 5.45
C THR A 117 13.09 -13.07 5.19
N LEU A 118 13.62 -13.71 6.23
CA LEU A 118 14.51 -14.86 6.10
C LEU A 118 13.85 -16.04 5.35
N MET A 119 12.57 -16.31 5.66
CA MET A 119 11.81 -17.35 4.93
C MET A 119 11.64 -17.00 3.46
N GLN A 120 11.37 -15.75 3.13
CA GLN A 120 11.21 -15.28 1.74
C GLN A 120 12.53 -15.33 0.98
N GLU A 121 13.64 -14.93 1.57
CA GLU A 121 14.98 -15.02 0.97
C GLU A 121 15.38 -16.49 0.70
N ALA A 122 15.14 -17.38 1.65
CA ALA A 122 15.40 -18.81 1.47
C ALA A 122 14.53 -19.41 0.35
N LEU A 123 13.27 -18.99 0.25
CA LEU A 123 12.36 -19.41 -0.81
C LEU A 123 12.81 -18.88 -2.17
N GLN A 124 13.24 -17.63 -2.25
CA GLN A 124 13.77 -17.02 -3.46
C GLN A 124 15.04 -17.77 -3.94
N GLN A 125 15.96 -18.09 -3.06
CA GLN A 125 17.15 -18.87 -3.38
C GLN A 125 16.80 -20.25 -3.96
N ARG A 126 15.82 -20.94 -3.36
CA ARG A 126 15.33 -22.23 -3.88
C ARG A 126 14.72 -22.11 -5.27
N ILE A 127 13.98 -21.03 -5.54
CA ILE A 127 13.43 -20.75 -6.89
C ILE A 127 14.57 -20.56 -7.89
N GLU A 128 15.59 -19.76 -7.56
CA GLU A 128 16.76 -19.53 -8.43
C GLU A 128 17.54 -20.81 -8.72
N GLU A 129 17.71 -21.67 -7.72
CA GLU A 129 18.34 -23.00 -7.90
C GLU A 129 17.54 -23.86 -8.88
N LYS A 130 16.20 -23.91 -8.74
CA LYS A 130 15.33 -24.65 -9.66
C LYS A 130 15.35 -24.07 -11.07
N GLU A 131 15.43 -22.75 -11.22
CA GLU A 131 15.59 -22.10 -12.52
C GLU A 131 16.91 -22.42 -13.19
N LYS A 132 18.03 -22.43 -12.44
CA LYS A 132 19.33 -22.87 -12.92
C LYS A 132 19.29 -24.35 -13.36
N ALA A 133 18.69 -25.21 -12.53
CA ALA A 133 18.53 -26.63 -12.85
C ALA A 133 17.69 -26.84 -14.13
N LEU A 134 16.57 -26.08 -14.27
CA LEU A 134 15.71 -26.12 -15.46
C LEU A 134 16.46 -25.66 -16.72
N ARG A 135 17.25 -24.58 -16.61
CA ARG A 135 18.10 -24.10 -17.73
C ARG A 135 19.11 -25.17 -18.18
N ILE A 136 19.77 -25.83 -17.21
CA ILE A 136 20.71 -26.93 -17.50
C ILE A 136 19.96 -28.11 -18.12
N ALA A 137 18.83 -28.55 -17.57
CA ALA A 137 18.04 -29.64 -18.10
C ALA A 137 17.62 -29.42 -19.57
N ARG A 138 17.14 -28.18 -19.87
CA ARG A 138 16.78 -27.79 -21.24
C ARG A 138 17.96 -27.75 -22.19
N LYS A 139 19.14 -27.30 -21.72
CA LYS A 139 20.39 -27.32 -22.53
C LYS A 139 20.83 -28.74 -22.83
N VAL A 140 20.85 -29.61 -21.81
CA VAL A 140 21.20 -31.02 -21.96
C VAL A 140 20.24 -31.76 -22.88
N ALA A 141 18.94 -31.40 -22.89
CA ALA A 141 17.96 -31.97 -23.83
C ALA A 141 18.21 -31.54 -25.29
N ARG A 142 18.60 -30.27 -25.52
CA ARG A 142 18.82 -29.72 -26.86
C ARG A 142 20.11 -30.23 -27.55
N GLU A 143 21.22 -30.28 -26.83
CA GLU A 143 22.53 -30.64 -27.40
C GLU A 143 22.57 -32.01 -28.09
N PRO A 144 22.02 -33.10 -27.50
CA PRO A 144 21.97 -34.38 -28.17
C PRO A 144 21.07 -34.41 -29.41
N ALA A 145 19.93 -33.70 -29.36
CA ALA A 145 19.03 -33.60 -30.51
C ALA A 145 19.71 -32.90 -31.69
N GLU A 146 20.36 -31.76 -31.45
CA GLU A 146 21.09 -31.01 -32.49
C GLU A 146 22.29 -31.81 -33.06
N ARG A 147 23.01 -32.56 -32.22
CA ARG A 147 24.13 -33.44 -32.69
C ARG A 147 23.62 -34.59 -33.55
N ARG A 148 22.49 -35.19 -33.15
CA ARG A 148 21.88 -36.29 -33.94
C ARG A 148 21.31 -35.83 -35.26
N ASP A 149 20.62 -34.67 -35.29
CA ASP A 149 20.13 -34.10 -36.54
C ASP A 149 21.27 -33.85 -37.52
N LYS A 150 22.39 -33.30 -37.06
CA LYS A 150 23.62 -33.15 -37.87
C LYS A 150 24.18 -34.47 -38.32
N GLN A 151 24.18 -35.54 -37.48
CA GLN A 151 24.64 -36.88 -37.82
C GLN A 151 23.69 -37.57 -38.79
N ASN A 152 22.37 -37.47 -38.60
CA ASN A 152 21.37 -38.03 -39.49
C ASN A 152 21.50 -37.45 -40.91
N VAL A 153 21.59 -36.13 -41.03
CA VAL A 153 21.77 -35.43 -42.31
C VAL A 153 23.09 -35.87 -43.00
N ARG A 154 24.19 -36.04 -42.25
CA ARG A 154 25.46 -36.53 -42.78
C ARG A 154 25.39 -38.01 -43.19
N GLY A 155 24.74 -38.85 -42.37
CA GLY A 155 24.53 -40.27 -42.62
C GLY A 155 23.65 -40.51 -43.85
N GLU A 156 22.59 -39.77 -44.03
CA GLU A 156 21.68 -39.81 -45.16
C GLU A 156 22.44 -39.50 -46.48
N LYS A 157 23.20 -38.38 -46.47
CA LYS A 157 24.05 -38.02 -47.62
C LYS A 157 25.11 -39.08 -47.95
N ALA A 158 25.72 -39.74 -46.96
CA ALA A 158 26.69 -40.77 -47.13
C ALA A 158 26.06 -42.08 -47.64
N ASN A 159 24.90 -42.46 -47.18
CA ASN A 159 24.16 -43.67 -47.57
C ASN A 159 23.56 -43.52 -48.97
N ILE A 160 23.11 -42.34 -49.37
CA ILE A 160 22.70 -42.06 -50.77
C ILE A 160 23.89 -42.28 -51.72
N LYS A 161 25.09 -41.80 -51.35
CA LYS A 161 26.32 -42.00 -52.16
C LYS A 161 26.76 -43.48 -52.25
N ARG A 162 26.42 -44.33 -51.28
CA ARG A 162 26.75 -45.73 -51.20
C ARG A 162 25.74 -46.68 -51.87
N GLY A 163 24.63 -46.16 -52.42
CA GLY A 163 23.61 -46.93 -53.12
C GLY A 163 22.80 -47.90 -52.22
N VAL A 164 22.64 -47.57 -50.90
CA VAL A 164 21.95 -48.47 -49.98
C VAL A 164 20.46 -48.50 -50.31
N PRO A 165 19.81 -49.67 -50.38
CA PRO A 165 18.36 -49.76 -50.70
C PRO A 165 17.51 -49.02 -49.72
N ARG A 166 16.46 -48.31 -50.21
CA ARG A 166 15.58 -47.45 -49.45
C ARG A 166 14.83 -48.11 -48.27
N ILE A 167 14.59 -49.45 -48.41
CA ILE A 167 13.95 -50.25 -47.33
C ILE A 167 14.89 -50.42 -46.14
N VAL A 168 16.20 -50.56 -46.32
CA VAL A 168 17.17 -50.65 -45.22
C VAL A 168 17.39 -49.32 -44.54
N LEU A 169 17.36 -48.22 -45.29
CA LEU A 169 17.40 -46.86 -44.79
C LEU A 169 16.21 -46.56 -43.89
N ASN A 170 14.98 -46.91 -44.29
CA ASN A 170 13.78 -46.72 -43.51
C ASN A 170 13.77 -47.53 -42.20
N ALA A 171 14.31 -48.77 -42.21
CA ALA A 171 14.41 -49.60 -41.02
C ALA A 171 15.45 -49.05 -40.00
N LEU A 172 16.55 -48.47 -40.46
CA LEU A 172 17.54 -47.79 -39.62
C LEU A 172 17.03 -46.47 -39.04
N GLN A 173 16.30 -45.69 -39.83
CA GLN A 173 15.61 -44.48 -39.34
C GLN A 173 14.59 -44.80 -38.27
N GLY A 174 13.72 -45.79 -38.45
CA GLY A 174 12.71 -46.16 -37.47
C GLY A 174 13.29 -46.65 -36.11
N LYS A 175 14.46 -47.33 -36.10
CA LYS A 175 15.17 -47.69 -34.86
C LYS A 175 15.79 -46.46 -34.17
N SER A 176 16.34 -45.52 -34.93
CA SER A 176 16.93 -44.28 -34.43
C SER A 176 15.86 -43.37 -33.83
N GLU A 177 14.69 -43.23 -34.48
CA GLU A 177 13.56 -42.45 -34.01
C GLU A 177 12.96 -42.97 -32.71
N LYS A 178 12.77 -44.29 -32.55
CA LYS A 178 12.28 -44.90 -31.29
C LYS A 178 13.21 -44.69 -30.10
N SER A 179 14.52 -44.75 -30.31
CA SER A 179 15.52 -44.51 -29.28
C SER A 179 15.58 -43.03 -28.88
N THR A 180 15.43 -42.12 -29.85
CA THR A 180 15.42 -40.67 -29.63
C THR A 180 14.15 -40.22 -28.95
N GLY A 181 13.00 -40.81 -29.31
CA GLY A 181 11.71 -40.54 -28.68
C GLY A 181 11.73 -40.87 -27.20
N LYS A 182 12.27 -42.03 -26.79
CA LYS A 182 12.40 -42.38 -25.35
C LYS A 182 13.32 -41.45 -24.58
N LEU A 183 14.44 -41.00 -25.15
CA LEU A 183 15.35 -40.08 -24.47
C LEU A 183 14.73 -38.69 -24.32
N ASN A 184 14.07 -38.22 -25.37
CA ASN A 184 13.36 -36.94 -25.34
C ASN A 184 12.19 -36.92 -24.32
N SER A 185 11.43 -38.03 -24.20
CA SER A 185 10.37 -38.11 -23.18
C SER A 185 10.92 -38.00 -21.75
N VAL A 186 12.01 -38.68 -21.42
CA VAL A 186 12.65 -38.61 -20.10
C VAL A 186 13.17 -37.20 -19.80
N HIS A 187 13.77 -36.52 -20.78
CA HIS A 187 14.21 -35.13 -20.60
C HIS A 187 13.07 -34.14 -20.45
N GLN A 188 11.98 -34.37 -21.22
CA GLN A 188 10.78 -33.56 -21.12
C GLN A 188 10.08 -33.73 -19.76
N GLU A 189 9.88 -34.96 -19.29
CA GLU A 189 9.32 -35.27 -17.97
C GLU A 189 10.12 -34.62 -16.85
N LYS A 190 11.45 -34.62 -16.92
CA LYS A 190 12.31 -33.95 -15.95
C LYS A 190 12.15 -32.44 -16.00
N ALA A 191 12.04 -31.83 -17.18
CA ALA A 191 11.83 -30.40 -17.35
C ALA A 191 10.45 -29.97 -16.85
N ASP A 192 9.42 -30.78 -17.13
CA ASP A 192 8.05 -30.53 -16.70
C ASP A 192 7.93 -30.59 -15.17
N ARG A 193 8.53 -31.63 -14.55
CA ARG A 193 8.59 -31.73 -13.08
C ARG A 193 9.30 -30.56 -12.45
N LEU A 194 10.46 -30.14 -12.93
CA LEU A 194 11.16 -28.96 -12.42
C LEU A 194 10.37 -27.68 -12.61
N THR A 195 9.61 -27.59 -13.71
CA THR A 195 8.73 -26.45 -13.97
C THR A 195 7.58 -26.39 -12.97
N GLU A 196 6.98 -27.54 -12.66
CA GLU A 196 5.91 -27.67 -11.69
C GLU A 196 6.39 -27.33 -10.26
N GLU A 197 7.53 -27.91 -9.83
CA GLU A 197 8.18 -27.61 -8.55
C GLU A 197 8.48 -26.11 -8.42
N ARG A 198 9.04 -25.48 -9.46
CA ARG A 198 9.27 -24.03 -9.50
C ARG A 198 7.97 -23.22 -9.37
N ASN A 199 6.91 -23.62 -10.08
CA ASN A 199 5.63 -22.92 -10.05
C ASN A 199 4.97 -23.02 -8.69
N GLN A 200 5.06 -24.16 -8.01
CA GLN A 200 4.59 -24.35 -6.62
C GLN A 200 5.34 -23.43 -5.66
N LEU A 201 6.68 -23.38 -5.75
CA LEU A 201 7.51 -22.48 -4.93
C LEU A 201 7.18 -21.00 -5.19
N ARG A 202 6.98 -20.62 -6.47
CA ARG A 202 6.56 -19.24 -6.82
C ARG A 202 5.20 -18.86 -6.26
N GLY A 203 4.25 -19.81 -6.18
CA GLY A 203 2.94 -19.60 -5.57
C GLY A 203 2.99 -19.37 -4.05
N SER A 204 4.11 -19.76 -3.42
CA SER A 204 4.36 -19.52 -1.99
C SER A 204 5.17 -18.26 -1.71
N LEU A 205 5.72 -17.61 -2.75
CA LEU A 205 6.47 -16.37 -2.59
C LEU A 205 5.50 -15.19 -2.40
N SER A 206 5.77 -14.36 -1.39
CA SER A 206 5.00 -13.13 -1.19
C SER A 206 5.26 -12.16 -2.36
N PRO A 207 4.23 -11.58 -2.99
CA PRO A 207 4.40 -10.71 -4.15
C PRO A 207 5.21 -9.45 -3.90
N THR A 208 5.27 -9.00 -2.65
CA THR A 208 6.04 -7.82 -2.22
C THR A 208 7.54 -7.91 -2.48
N ALA A 209 8.12 -9.12 -2.46
CA ALA A 209 9.55 -9.32 -2.73
C ALA A 209 9.96 -9.02 -4.19
N ALA A 210 9.00 -8.93 -5.11
CA ALA A 210 9.24 -8.73 -6.55
C ALA A 210 8.92 -7.31 -7.06
N LEU A 211 8.52 -6.39 -6.17
CA LEU A 211 8.13 -5.03 -6.56
C LEU A 211 9.35 -4.17 -6.92
N LYS A 212 9.80 -4.29 -8.15
CA LYS A 212 10.55 -3.22 -8.82
C LYS A 212 9.53 -2.23 -9.38
N THR A 213 9.23 -1.19 -8.61
CA THR A 213 8.39 -0.09 -9.05
C THR A 213 9.29 0.92 -9.73
N ASP A 214 9.36 0.86 -11.04
CA ASP A 214 10.06 1.87 -11.83
C ASP A 214 9.05 2.98 -12.19
N PHE A 215 8.78 3.89 -11.26
CA PHE A 215 8.26 5.19 -11.66
C PHE A 215 9.37 5.93 -12.39
N ASN A 216 9.15 6.29 -13.64
CA ASN A 216 9.98 7.30 -14.28
C ASN A 216 9.89 8.55 -13.42
N GLY A 217 11.04 9.17 -13.08
CA GLY A 217 11.08 10.32 -12.18
C GLY A 217 10.21 11.48 -12.66
N SER A 218 9.91 12.41 -11.73
CA SER A 218 9.27 13.69 -12.05
C SER A 218 10.00 14.38 -13.24
N SER A 219 9.23 15.03 -14.09
CA SER A 219 9.77 15.84 -15.21
C SER A 219 10.50 17.11 -14.73
N LEU A 220 10.32 17.49 -13.47
CA LEU A 220 10.89 18.71 -12.91
C LEU A 220 12.33 18.52 -12.41
N HIS A 221 13.13 19.52 -12.61
CA HIS A 221 14.49 19.55 -12.08
C HIS A 221 14.46 19.52 -10.54
N THR A 222 15.24 18.62 -9.94
CA THR A 222 15.40 18.51 -8.49
C THR A 222 15.83 19.85 -7.88
N GLY A 223 15.19 20.25 -6.78
CA GLY A 223 15.47 21.52 -6.10
C GLY A 223 14.73 22.75 -6.64
N LYS A 224 13.92 22.62 -7.72
CA LYS A 224 13.02 23.71 -8.16
C LYS A 224 12.02 24.01 -7.04
N THR A 225 11.88 25.28 -6.65
CA THR A 225 10.86 25.70 -5.67
C THR A 225 9.47 25.52 -6.27
N LEU A 226 8.63 24.71 -5.63
CA LEU A 226 7.26 24.44 -6.05
C LEU A 226 6.27 25.32 -5.31
N ILE A 227 6.46 25.49 -4.00
CA ILE A 227 5.57 26.25 -3.13
C ILE A 227 6.40 27.09 -2.16
N THR A 228 6.00 28.33 -1.98
CA THR A 228 6.48 29.21 -0.91
C THR A 228 5.26 29.79 -0.20
N ALA A 229 5.10 29.47 1.05
CA ALA A 229 4.07 30.01 1.94
C ALA A 229 4.73 30.88 3.00
N LYS A 230 4.21 32.09 3.20
CA LYS A 230 4.67 33.03 4.21
C LYS A 230 3.48 33.49 5.04
N ASP A 231 3.49 33.15 6.31
CA ASP A 231 2.51 33.56 7.34
C ASP A 231 1.05 33.35 6.92
N ILE A 232 0.80 32.22 6.22
CA ILE A 232 -0.54 31.89 5.76
C ILE A 232 -1.43 31.42 6.90
N ASN A 233 -2.69 31.83 6.87
CA ASN A 233 -3.75 31.31 7.74
C ASN A 233 -5.08 31.28 6.98
N PHE A 234 -6.06 30.58 7.54
CA PHE A 234 -7.37 30.40 6.95
C PHE A 234 -8.44 30.28 8.05
N GLY A 235 -9.66 30.73 7.79
CA GLY A 235 -10.80 30.51 8.66
C GLY A 235 -12.06 30.24 7.84
N TYR A 236 -12.96 29.45 8.38
CA TYR A 236 -14.27 29.25 7.77
C TYR A 236 -15.23 30.33 8.28
N HIS A 237 -16.01 30.93 7.39
CA HIS A 237 -17.12 31.77 7.78
C HIS A 237 -18.20 30.88 8.39
N SER A 238 -18.66 31.19 9.59
CA SER A 238 -19.88 30.59 10.15
C SER A 238 -21.03 30.96 9.23
N ALA A 239 -21.77 29.99 8.71
CA ALA A 239 -23.01 30.31 8.02
C ALA A 239 -23.92 31.08 9.01
N PRO A 240 -24.58 32.21 8.61
CA PRO A 240 -25.51 32.88 9.47
C PRO A 240 -26.60 31.89 9.89
N ASN A 241 -26.81 31.76 11.21
CA ASN A 241 -27.93 30.99 11.74
C ASN A 241 -29.23 31.59 11.16
N ASP A 242 -30.09 30.76 10.56
CA ASP A 242 -31.37 31.09 9.94
C ASP A 242 -32.42 31.72 10.92
N SER A 243 -31.99 32.28 12.04
CA SER A 243 -32.87 32.82 13.07
C SER A 243 -32.93 34.35 13.20
N ASP A 244 -32.11 35.11 12.42
CA ASP A 244 -32.23 36.59 12.48
C ASP A 244 -32.61 37.16 11.11
N SER A 245 -33.91 37.28 10.92
CA SER A 245 -34.53 38.02 9.84
C SER A 245 -34.30 39.53 10.00
N GLN A 246 -33.89 40.14 8.86
CA GLN A 246 -34.04 41.55 8.52
C GLN A 246 -33.19 42.58 9.29
N SER A 247 -32.02 42.87 8.74
CA SER A 247 -31.57 44.27 8.64
C SER A 247 -30.73 44.40 7.36
N ASP A 248 -31.20 45.25 6.44
CA ASP A 248 -30.49 45.75 5.27
C ASP A 248 -29.23 46.48 5.74
N ASN A 249 -28.06 45.89 5.57
CA ASN A 249 -26.79 46.60 5.62
C ASN A 249 -25.87 46.07 4.56
N GLU A 250 -25.31 46.99 3.79
CA GLU A 250 -24.36 46.83 2.71
C GLU A 250 -23.18 45.88 3.08
N PRO A 251 -22.60 45.15 2.11
CA PRO A 251 -21.46 44.26 2.37
C PRO A 251 -20.26 45.14 2.78
N SER A 252 -19.94 45.18 4.07
CA SER A 252 -18.73 45.80 4.59
C SER A 252 -17.51 44.90 4.19
N GLU A 253 -16.53 45.49 3.50
CA GLU A 253 -15.31 44.90 2.99
C GLU A 253 -14.34 44.31 4.06
N ASN A 254 -14.73 44.16 5.29
CA ASN A 254 -13.86 43.74 6.42
C ASN A 254 -14.38 42.56 7.23
N ASN A 255 -15.04 41.59 6.61
CA ASN A 255 -15.35 40.32 7.31
C ASN A 255 -14.11 39.41 7.35
N LEU A 256 -13.18 39.71 8.23
CA LEU A 256 -12.21 38.74 8.71
C LEU A 256 -12.99 37.59 9.39
N PRO A 257 -12.62 36.30 9.18
CA PRO A 257 -13.29 35.19 9.85
C PRO A 257 -13.19 35.36 11.35
N GLU A 258 -14.25 35.08 12.09
CA GLU A 258 -14.29 35.20 13.54
C GLU A 258 -13.23 34.37 14.26
N GLN A 259 -12.71 33.32 13.61
CA GLN A 259 -11.67 32.48 14.17
C GLN A 259 -10.77 31.87 13.05
N LEU A 260 -9.48 32.20 13.11
CA LEU A 260 -8.48 31.59 12.25
C LEU A 260 -8.20 30.15 12.73
N LEU A 261 -7.92 29.23 11.78
CA LEU A 261 -7.70 27.81 12.08
C LEU A 261 -6.43 27.56 12.89
N TRP A 262 -5.36 28.28 12.55
CA TRP A 262 -4.07 28.05 13.17
C TRP A 262 -3.71 29.19 14.10
N GLN A 263 -3.36 28.86 15.35
CA GLN A 263 -2.90 29.85 16.34
C GLN A 263 -1.63 30.55 15.88
N THR A 264 -0.74 29.79 15.24
CA THR A 264 0.49 30.31 14.64
C THR A 264 0.38 30.22 13.12
N PRO A 265 0.51 31.35 12.38
CA PRO A 265 0.53 31.32 10.93
C PRO A 265 1.59 30.37 10.36
N VAL A 266 1.27 29.71 9.27
CA VAL A 266 2.12 28.64 8.71
C VAL A 266 3.06 29.23 7.65
N SER A 267 4.36 29.00 7.79
CA SER A 267 5.38 29.42 6.81
C SER A 267 6.26 28.21 6.44
N PHE A 268 6.40 27.93 5.14
CA PHE A 268 7.25 26.87 4.65
C PHE A 268 7.64 27.07 3.19
N GLN A 269 8.67 26.34 2.77
CA GLN A 269 9.07 26.23 1.37
C GLN A 269 9.17 24.76 0.99
N LEU A 270 8.62 24.38 -0.17
CA LEU A 270 8.66 23.03 -0.70
C LEU A 270 9.33 23.04 -2.07
N LYS A 271 10.33 22.18 -2.25
CA LYS A 271 11.10 22.04 -3.49
C LYS A 271 10.80 20.69 -4.15
N SER A 272 11.08 20.60 -5.44
CA SER A 272 10.99 19.34 -6.18
C SER A 272 11.96 18.31 -5.59
N GLY A 273 11.42 17.15 -5.22
CA GLY A 273 12.13 16.05 -4.55
C GLY A 273 12.03 16.07 -3.03
N ASP A 274 11.49 17.13 -2.42
CA ASP A 274 11.30 17.19 -0.96
C ASP A 274 10.23 16.18 -0.49
N ARG A 275 10.38 15.71 0.75
CA ARG A 275 9.42 14.84 1.42
C ARG A 275 8.95 15.49 2.71
N LEU A 276 7.68 15.88 2.74
CA LEU A 276 7.06 16.68 3.80
C LEU A 276 5.97 15.90 4.51
N ARG A 277 6.00 15.88 5.85
CA ARG A 277 4.87 15.44 6.68
C ARG A 277 4.09 16.62 7.21
N ILE A 278 2.77 16.54 7.17
CA ILE A 278 1.86 17.44 7.87
C ILE A 278 1.29 16.70 9.08
N GLU A 279 1.57 17.22 10.28
CA GLU A 279 1.14 16.68 11.56
C GLU A 279 0.11 17.62 12.22
N GLY A 280 -0.78 17.04 13.02
CA GLY A 280 -1.77 17.79 13.83
C GLY A 280 -2.90 16.87 14.27
N THR A 281 -3.63 17.31 15.30
CA THR A 281 -4.82 16.60 15.81
C THR A 281 -5.94 16.57 14.78
N ASN A 282 -6.96 15.75 15.02
CA ASN A 282 -8.15 15.80 14.18
C ASN A 282 -8.81 17.18 14.28
N GLY A 283 -9.20 17.74 13.14
CA GLY A 283 -9.73 19.10 13.08
C GLY A 283 -8.70 20.24 13.03
N SER A 284 -7.39 19.97 13.13
CA SER A 284 -6.34 21.02 13.08
C SER A 284 -6.14 21.69 11.70
N GLY A 285 -6.98 21.39 10.71
CA GLY A 285 -6.89 22.03 9.39
C GLY A 285 -5.91 21.39 8.41
N LYS A 286 -5.46 20.13 8.62
CA LYS A 286 -4.55 19.42 7.71
C LYS A 286 -5.08 19.36 6.27
N THR A 287 -6.33 18.94 6.08
CA THR A 287 -7.00 18.90 4.78
C THR A 287 -7.18 20.29 4.18
N THR A 288 -7.42 21.30 5.01
CA THR A 288 -7.50 22.71 4.56
C THR A 288 -6.16 23.19 4.02
N LEU A 289 -5.06 22.88 4.71
CA LEU A 289 -3.72 23.19 4.21
C LEU A 289 -3.44 22.48 2.88
N LEU A 290 -3.83 21.22 2.71
CA LEU A 290 -3.71 20.52 1.42
C LEU A 290 -4.51 21.21 0.31
N LYS A 291 -5.74 21.66 0.59
CA LYS A 291 -6.56 22.41 -0.38
C LYS A 291 -5.92 23.75 -0.77
N ILE A 292 -5.23 24.41 0.15
CA ILE A 292 -4.48 25.63 -0.11
C ILE A 292 -3.26 25.30 -0.98
N ILE A 293 -2.48 24.27 -0.64
CA ILE A 293 -1.34 23.80 -1.41
C ILE A 293 -1.73 23.42 -2.84
N THR A 294 -2.88 22.76 -3.03
CA THR A 294 -3.38 22.35 -4.35
C THR A 294 -4.02 23.50 -5.13
N GLY A 295 -4.23 24.66 -4.50
CA GLY A 295 -4.85 25.85 -5.13
C GLY A 295 -6.37 25.78 -5.18
N GLN A 296 -7.01 24.85 -4.48
CA GLN A 296 -8.47 24.76 -4.34
C GLN A 296 -9.02 25.84 -3.39
N LEU A 297 -8.21 26.27 -2.43
CA LEU A 297 -8.51 27.37 -1.51
C LEU A 297 -7.38 28.39 -1.55
N GLN A 298 -7.74 29.67 -1.33
CA GLN A 298 -6.76 30.75 -1.15
C GLN A 298 -6.60 31.03 0.35
N PRO A 299 -5.37 31.29 0.83
CA PRO A 299 -5.18 31.72 2.21
C PRO A 299 -5.83 33.10 2.44
N GLN A 300 -6.41 33.30 3.60
CA GLN A 300 -7.02 34.58 3.96
C GLN A 300 -6.00 35.60 4.47
N THR A 301 -4.92 35.11 5.06
CA THR A 301 -3.79 35.94 5.47
C THR A 301 -2.49 35.38 4.94
N GLY A 302 -1.46 36.19 4.83
CA GLY A 302 -0.16 35.80 4.32
C GLY A 302 -0.10 35.73 2.79
N THR A 303 0.93 35.11 2.27
CA THR A 303 1.14 34.95 0.82
C THR A 303 1.51 33.54 0.46
N LEU A 304 0.90 33.02 -0.61
CA LEU A 304 1.23 31.73 -1.19
C LEU A 304 1.66 31.93 -2.64
N THR A 305 2.89 31.53 -2.95
CA THR A 305 3.39 31.47 -4.32
C THR A 305 3.49 29.99 -4.72
N ARG A 306 2.89 29.64 -5.86
CA ARG A 306 2.85 28.29 -6.39
C ARG A 306 3.39 28.28 -7.81
N ALA A 307 4.36 27.38 -8.09
CA ALA A 307 4.79 27.08 -9.44
C ALA A 307 3.76 26.19 -10.15
N ASP A 308 3.91 26.02 -11.45
CA ASP A 308 3.15 25.02 -12.20
C ASP A 308 3.79 23.63 -12.00
N PHE A 309 2.97 22.67 -11.52
CA PHE A 309 3.35 21.27 -11.32
C PHE A 309 2.10 20.37 -11.38
N SER A 310 2.29 19.14 -11.82
CA SER A 310 1.28 18.10 -11.80
C SER A 310 1.29 17.38 -10.44
N TYR A 311 0.11 17.07 -9.90
CA TYR A 311 0.02 16.31 -8.66
C TYR A 311 -1.06 15.23 -8.73
N VAL A 312 -0.89 14.20 -7.92
CA VAL A 312 -1.91 13.19 -7.63
C VAL A 312 -2.23 13.25 -6.15
N TYR A 313 -3.52 13.43 -5.85
CA TYR A 313 -4.05 13.43 -4.49
C TYR A 313 -4.72 12.08 -4.23
N LEU A 314 -4.15 11.31 -3.32
CA LEU A 314 -4.68 10.04 -2.86
C LEU A 314 -5.32 10.26 -1.48
N ASN A 315 -6.63 10.33 -1.47
CA ASN A 315 -7.47 10.45 -0.29
C ASN A 315 -8.15 9.11 0.04
N GLN A 316 -8.86 9.07 1.15
CA GLN A 316 -9.61 7.88 1.58
C GLN A 316 -10.74 7.48 0.64
N GLU A 317 -11.22 8.38 -0.24
CA GLU A 317 -12.32 8.12 -1.17
C GLU A 317 -11.84 7.49 -2.48
N TYR A 318 -10.51 7.45 -2.73
CA TYR A 318 -9.91 6.90 -3.95
C TYR A 318 -10.54 7.44 -5.24
N SER A 319 -10.73 8.76 -5.32
CA SER A 319 -11.44 9.45 -6.41
C SER A 319 -10.89 9.17 -7.82
N ILE A 320 -9.68 8.62 -7.92
CA ILE A 320 -9.06 8.19 -9.17
C ILE A 320 -9.70 6.90 -9.73
N ILE A 321 -10.44 6.13 -8.91
CA ILE A 321 -11.06 4.87 -9.29
C ILE A 321 -12.53 5.10 -9.64
N ASP A 322 -12.94 4.69 -10.84
CA ASP A 322 -14.35 4.68 -11.23
C ASP A 322 -14.99 3.35 -10.79
N ASP A 323 -15.92 3.44 -9.85
CA ASP A 323 -16.63 2.28 -9.29
C ASP A 323 -17.46 1.48 -10.33
N ARG A 324 -17.72 2.06 -11.52
CA ARG A 324 -18.48 1.41 -12.58
C ARG A 324 -17.65 0.44 -13.40
N ASN A 325 -16.33 0.63 -13.42
CA ASN A 325 -15.41 -0.20 -14.18
C ASN A 325 -15.10 -1.52 -13.44
N SER A 326 -14.68 -2.53 -14.20
CA SER A 326 -13.92 -3.65 -13.66
C SER A 326 -12.46 -3.25 -13.41
N VAL A 327 -11.73 -4.07 -12.66
CA VAL A 327 -10.29 -3.85 -12.39
C VAL A 327 -9.51 -3.70 -13.70
N LEU A 328 -9.77 -4.55 -14.68
CA LEU A 328 -9.09 -4.53 -15.97
C LEU A 328 -9.47 -3.30 -16.81
N GLU A 329 -10.76 -2.96 -16.89
CA GLU A 329 -11.24 -1.76 -17.59
C GLU A 329 -10.67 -0.49 -16.99
N GLN A 330 -10.63 -0.40 -15.65
CA GLN A 330 -10.04 0.74 -14.96
C GLN A 330 -8.57 0.96 -15.36
N VAL A 331 -7.79 -0.11 -15.41
CA VAL A 331 -6.38 -0.06 -15.79
C VAL A 331 -6.21 0.30 -17.29
N TYR A 332 -7.06 -0.22 -18.17
CA TYR A 332 -7.04 0.14 -19.58
C TYR A 332 -7.37 1.63 -19.81
N ALA A 333 -8.26 2.21 -19.02
CA ALA A 333 -8.57 3.64 -19.08
C ALA A 333 -7.34 4.53 -18.79
N PHE A 334 -6.34 4.02 -18.06
CA PHE A 334 -5.08 4.70 -17.75
C PHE A 334 -3.93 4.32 -18.69
N ASN A 335 -4.13 3.43 -19.65
CA ASN A 335 -3.07 2.96 -20.56
C ASN A 335 -2.76 3.96 -21.67
N ASN A 336 -2.31 5.15 -21.32
CA ASN A 336 -1.90 6.18 -22.28
C ASN A 336 -0.60 5.83 -23.03
N ARG A 337 0.16 4.82 -22.54
CA ARG A 337 1.41 4.35 -23.14
C ARG A 337 1.20 3.30 -24.23
N ASN A 338 -0.02 2.86 -24.45
CA ASN A 338 -0.33 1.71 -25.31
C ASN A 338 0.49 0.46 -24.96
N LEU A 339 0.66 0.20 -23.65
CA LEU A 339 1.30 -1.01 -23.19
C LEU A 339 0.54 -2.23 -23.72
N PRO A 340 1.25 -3.27 -24.17
CA PRO A 340 0.61 -4.51 -24.60
C PRO A 340 -0.06 -5.21 -23.40
N GLU A 341 -1.14 -5.94 -23.68
CA GLU A 341 -1.98 -6.58 -22.66
C GLU A 341 -1.19 -7.44 -21.66
N HIS A 342 -0.15 -8.14 -22.12
CA HIS A 342 0.65 -8.99 -21.27
C HIS A 342 1.46 -8.20 -20.22
N GLU A 343 1.92 -6.99 -20.55
CA GLU A 343 2.63 -6.12 -19.59
C GLU A 343 1.66 -5.57 -18.54
N ILE A 344 0.44 -5.16 -18.94
CA ILE A 344 -0.62 -4.74 -18.03
C ILE A 344 -0.94 -5.85 -17.03
N LYS A 345 -1.11 -7.09 -17.53
CA LYS A 345 -1.37 -8.26 -16.70
C LYS A 345 -0.23 -8.58 -15.73
N ILE A 346 1.02 -8.37 -16.13
CA ILE A 346 2.19 -8.50 -15.23
C ILE A 346 2.13 -7.43 -14.13
N ILE A 347 1.82 -6.18 -14.46
CA ILE A 347 1.72 -5.09 -13.48
C ILE A 347 0.56 -5.38 -12.52
N LEU A 348 -0.63 -5.75 -13.00
CA LEU A 348 -1.77 -6.12 -12.16
C LEU A 348 -1.40 -7.22 -11.15
N ASN A 349 -0.73 -8.29 -11.61
CA ASN A 349 -0.28 -9.35 -10.72
C ASN A 349 0.72 -8.86 -9.65
N ARG A 350 1.59 -7.90 -9.99
CA ARG A 350 2.52 -7.29 -9.02
C ARG A 350 1.78 -6.51 -7.92
N TYR A 351 0.65 -5.88 -8.28
CA TYR A 351 -0.22 -5.17 -7.33
C TYR A 351 -1.30 -6.08 -6.70
N LEU A 352 -1.09 -7.40 -6.71
CA LEU A 352 -1.95 -8.41 -6.10
C LEU A 352 -3.35 -8.53 -6.73
N PHE A 353 -3.47 -8.30 -8.03
CA PHE A 353 -4.68 -8.60 -8.79
C PHE A 353 -4.45 -9.82 -9.69
N PRO A 354 -4.72 -11.04 -9.20
CA PRO A 354 -4.63 -12.26 -10.00
C PRO A 354 -5.72 -12.28 -11.09
N ALA A 355 -5.56 -13.16 -12.07
CA ALA A 355 -6.47 -13.25 -13.20
C ALA A 355 -7.96 -13.45 -12.81
N SER A 356 -8.22 -14.09 -11.67
CA SER A 356 -9.57 -14.30 -11.12
C SER A 356 -10.25 -13.00 -10.65
N GLU A 357 -9.51 -11.91 -10.47
CA GLU A 357 -10.04 -10.64 -9.96
C GLU A 357 -10.14 -9.55 -11.03
N TRP A 358 -9.67 -9.81 -12.26
CA TRP A 358 -9.66 -8.77 -13.29
C TRP A 358 -11.04 -8.28 -13.71
N ASP A 359 -12.05 -9.16 -13.68
CA ASP A 359 -13.45 -8.85 -13.99
C ASP A 359 -14.23 -8.37 -12.76
N LYS A 360 -13.60 -8.30 -11.58
CA LYS A 360 -14.23 -7.81 -10.35
C LYS A 360 -14.52 -6.31 -10.48
N SER A 361 -15.77 -5.89 -10.21
CA SER A 361 -16.13 -4.48 -10.21
C SER A 361 -15.35 -3.70 -9.14
N CYS A 362 -14.85 -2.51 -9.48
CA CYS A 362 -14.13 -1.62 -8.57
C CYS A 362 -14.95 -1.23 -7.34
N ARG A 363 -16.27 -1.20 -7.45
CA ARG A 363 -17.18 -0.96 -6.32
C ARG A 363 -17.08 -2.03 -5.21
N LYS A 364 -16.71 -3.27 -5.58
CA LYS A 364 -16.59 -4.40 -4.63
C LYS A 364 -15.19 -4.51 -4.02
N LEU A 365 -14.29 -3.63 -4.38
CA LEU A 365 -12.93 -3.62 -3.85
C LEU A 365 -12.92 -3.04 -2.44
N SER A 366 -12.11 -3.66 -1.56
CA SER A 366 -11.76 -3.07 -0.26
C SER A 366 -10.94 -1.79 -0.44
N GLY A 367 -10.82 -0.96 0.60
CA GLY A 367 -9.99 0.24 0.58
C GLY A 367 -8.54 -0.06 0.17
N GLY A 368 -7.95 -1.14 0.69
CA GLY A 368 -6.61 -1.59 0.33
C GLY A 368 -6.48 -2.02 -1.13
N GLU A 369 -7.47 -2.74 -1.65
CA GLU A 369 -7.51 -3.11 -3.07
C GLU A 369 -7.65 -1.87 -3.96
N LYS A 370 -8.52 -0.91 -3.61
CA LYS A 370 -8.65 0.36 -4.34
C LYS A 370 -7.35 1.15 -4.36
N MET A 371 -6.65 1.24 -3.22
CA MET A 371 -5.36 1.92 -3.15
C MET A 371 -4.31 1.24 -4.06
N ARG A 372 -4.19 -0.08 -4.00
CA ARG A 372 -3.29 -0.84 -4.88
C ARG A 372 -3.63 -0.65 -6.36
N LEU A 373 -4.92 -0.63 -6.70
CA LEU A 373 -5.39 -0.38 -8.07
C LEU A 373 -5.06 1.05 -8.52
N ALA A 374 -5.22 2.05 -7.66
CA ALA A 374 -4.85 3.43 -7.95
C ALA A 374 -3.35 3.54 -8.30
N PHE A 375 -2.47 2.94 -7.51
CA PHE A 375 -1.04 2.91 -7.83
C PHE A 375 -0.74 2.12 -9.11
N CYS A 376 -1.44 1.02 -9.35
CA CYS A 376 -1.33 0.27 -10.60
C CYS A 376 -1.68 1.13 -11.82
N CYS A 377 -2.79 1.88 -11.77
CA CYS A 377 -3.21 2.82 -12.81
C CYS A 377 -2.15 3.91 -13.05
N LEU A 378 -1.59 4.48 -12.00
CA LEU A 378 -0.54 5.50 -12.09
C LEU A 378 0.75 4.95 -12.71
N MET A 379 1.12 3.71 -12.39
CA MET A 379 2.28 3.03 -13.01
C MET A 379 2.10 2.79 -14.51
N ILE A 380 0.88 2.54 -14.95
CA ILE A 380 0.55 2.26 -16.35
C ILE A 380 0.41 3.55 -17.14
N SER A 381 -0.06 4.61 -16.49
CA SER A 381 -0.15 5.93 -17.12
C SER A 381 1.24 6.47 -17.47
N ASN A 382 1.32 7.25 -18.55
CA ASN A 382 2.59 7.89 -18.93
C ASN A 382 2.92 9.14 -18.09
N ASN A 383 2.00 9.56 -17.23
CA ASN A 383 2.10 10.78 -16.46
C ASN A 383 2.53 10.46 -15.03
N THR A 384 3.84 10.37 -14.81
CA THR A 384 4.34 10.40 -13.43
C THR A 384 4.10 11.81 -12.89
N PRO A 385 3.31 11.98 -11.82
CA PRO A 385 3.07 13.30 -11.24
C PRO A 385 4.40 13.89 -10.70
N ASP A 386 4.47 15.22 -10.61
CA ASP A 386 5.60 15.88 -9.97
C ASP A 386 5.51 15.82 -8.45
N MET A 387 4.27 15.59 -7.92
CA MET A 387 4.00 15.53 -6.51
C MET A 387 2.93 14.48 -6.17
N PHE A 388 3.21 13.63 -5.20
CA PHE A 388 2.19 12.82 -4.50
C PHE A 388 1.73 13.51 -3.23
N ILE A 389 0.42 13.61 -3.05
CA ILE A 389 -0.23 14.05 -1.83
C ILE A 389 -0.99 12.85 -1.26
N LEU A 390 -0.57 12.37 -0.10
CA LEU A 390 -1.06 11.17 0.55
C LEU A 390 -1.80 11.57 1.84
N ASP A 391 -3.11 11.39 1.86
CA ASP A 391 -3.95 11.73 3.03
C ASP A 391 -4.42 10.45 3.70
N GLU A 392 -3.76 10.10 4.82
CA GLU A 392 -3.95 8.88 5.60
C GLU A 392 -3.91 7.59 4.74
N PRO A 393 -2.85 7.39 3.92
CA PRO A 393 -2.81 6.32 2.93
C PRO A 393 -2.72 4.92 3.54
N THR A 394 -2.42 4.81 4.83
CA THR A 394 -2.26 3.53 5.55
C THR A 394 -3.53 3.11 6.30
N ASN A 395 -4.54 3.98 6.41
CA ASN A 395 -5.77 3.65 7.12
C ASN A 395 -6.56 2.55 6.39
N ASN A 396 -7.07 1.59 7.16
CA ASN A 396 -7.86 0.46 6.67
C ASN A 396 -7.13 -0.41 5.61
N LEU A 397 -5.80 -0.41 5.60
CA LEU A 397 -4.98 -1.25 4.72
C LEU A 397 -4.38 -2.41 5.47
N ASP A 398 -4.35 -3.59 4.83
CA ASP A 398 -3.57 -4.71 5.32
C ASP A 398 -2.05 -4.45 5.21
N ILE A 399 -1.26 -5.16 5.99
CA ILE A 399 0.20 -4.98 6.04
C ILE A 399 0.84 -5.16 4.66
N GLN A 400 0.33 -6.09 3.83
CA GLN A 400 0.86 -6.33 2.49
C GLN A 400 0.61 -5.11 1.57
N SER A 401 -0.58 -4.51 1.64
CA SER A 401 -0.90 -3.29 0.89
C SER A 401 -0.04 -2.12 1.35
N ILE A 402 0.17 -1.96 2.66
CA ILE A 402 1.07 -0.94 3.21
C ILE A 402 2.50 -1.13 2.69
N ASP A 403 3.03 -2.36 2.67
CA ASP A 403 4.38 -2.64 2.17
C ASP A 403 4.52 -2.30 0.68
N ILE A 404 3.50 -2.61 -0.14
CA ILE A 404 3.47 -2.27 -1.57
C ILE A 404 3.53 -0.76 -1.78
N ILE A 405 2.67 -0.01 -1.08
CA ILE A 405 2.60 1.44 -1.18
C ILE A 405 3.92 2.06 -0.71
N THR A 406 4.42 1.60 0.43
CA THR A 406 5.69 2.06 1.00
C THR A 406 6.84 1.86 0.01
N ALA A 407 6.97 0.67 -0.58
CA ALA A 407 7.98 0.39 -1.59
C ALA A 407 7.82 1.28 -2.83
N THR A 408 6.57 1.51 -3.25
CA THR A 408 6.25 2.36 -4.39
C THR A 408 6.65 3.82 -4.15
N ILE A 409 6.25 4.40 -3.02
CA ILE A 409 6.58 5.80 -2.68
C ILE A 409 8.06 5.96 -2.36
N ARG A 410 8.70 5.00 -1.71
CA ARG A 410 10.14 5.03 -1.43
C ARG A 410 10.98 5.17 -2.70
N ASN A 411 10.61 4.46 -3.77
CA ASN A 411 11.32 4.48 -5.05
C ASN A 411 10.96 5.69 -5.93
N TYR A 412 9.93 6.43 -5.58
CA TYR A 412 9.53 7.62 -6.30
C TYR A 412 10.49 8.78 -5.99
N THR A 413 10.98 9.45 -7.04
CA THR A 413 12.01 10.53 -6.93
C THR A 413 11.42 11.94 -6.90
N GLY A 414 10.11 12.10 -7.12
CA GLY A 414 9.42 13.40 -7.04
C GLY A 414 9.06 13.78 -5.61
N THR A 415 8.31 14.87 -5.49
CA THR A 415 7.90 15.45 -4.21
C THR A 415 6.80 14.62 -3.54
N VAL A 416 6.87 14.45 -2.24
CA VAL A 416 5.86 13.73 -1.46
C VAL A 416 5.38 14.61 -0.29
N ILE A 417 4.08 14.82 -0.20
CA ILE A 417 3.43 15.35 1.00
C ILE A 417 2.61 14.21 1.60
N ALA A 418 2.81 13.92 2.88
CA ALA A 418 2.08 12.86 3.58
C ALA A 418 1.44 13.37 4.87
N ILE A 419 0.17 13.05 5.05
CA ILE A 419 -0.53 13.06 6.33
C ILE A 419 -0.67 11.59 6.72
N SER A 420 -0.05 11.17 7.80
CA SER A 420 -0.20 9.81 8.32
C SER A 420 0.15 9.72 9.79
N HIS A 421 -0.60 8.90 10.50
CA HIS A 421 -0.34 8.54 11.90
C HIS A 421 0.55 7.29 12.02
N ASP A 422 0.90 6.63 10.92
CA ASP A 422 1.82 5.49 10.89
C ASP A 422 3.29 5.95 10.83
N ASN A 423 3.97 5.91 11.96
CA ASN A 423 5.37 6.32 12.07
C ASN A 423 6.34 5.37 11.33
N TYR A 424 5.99 4.08 11.17
CA TYR A 424 6.78 3.15 10.36
C TYR A 424 6.72 3.54 8.89
N PHE A 425 5.53 3.80 8.37
CA PHE A 425 5.33 4.27 7.00
C PHE A 425 6.12 5.56 6.73
N ILE A 426 5.98 6.57 7.59
CA ILE A 426 6.66 7.87 7.47
C ILE A 426 8.18 7.70 7.43
N ARG A 427 8.74 6.87 8.30
CA ARG A 427 10.18 6.59 8.34
C ARG A 427 10.65 5.85 7.07
N GLU A 428 9.90 4.83 6.66
CA GLU A 428 10.26 3.98 5.52
C GLU A 428 10.19 4.73 4.18
N ILE A 429 9.29 5.70 4.03
CA ILE A 429 9.22 6.56 2.82
C ILE A 429 10.22 7.72 2.86
N GLY A 430 11.04 7.87 3.91
CA GLY A 430 12.13 8.85 3.98
C GLY A 430 11.65 10.29 4.13
N ILE A 431 10.65 10.58 4.97
CA ILE A 431 10.22 11.95 5.28
C ILE A 431 11.31 12.68 6.06
N GLU A 432 11.70 13.86 5.58
CA GLU A 432 12.77 14.68 6.16
C GLU A 432 12.25 15.96 6.82
N GLN A 433 11.14 16.50 6.33
CA GLN A 433 10.56 17.75 6.79
C GLN A 433 9.19 17.52 7.44
N ARG A 434 8.85 18.35 8.42
CA ARG A 434 7.52 18.30 9.06
C ARG A 434 6.95 19.69 9.31
N ILE A 435 5.64 19.82 9.17
CA ILE A 435 4.84 20.97 9.59
C ILE A 435 3.88 20.46 10.66
N VAL A 436 3.88 21.11 11.80
CA VAL A 436 2.95 20.81 12.91
C VAL A 436 1.89 21.91 12.96
N LEU A 437 0.62 21.51 12.83
CA LEU A 437 -0.54 22.41 12.91
C LEU A 437 -1.12 22.34 14.33
N SER A 438 -1.24 23.49 14.96
CA SER A 438 -1.77 23.66 16.33
C SER A 438 -2.96 24.62 16.36
#